data_20fb9c535f20f235fea995c9c494bff8
#
_entry.id   20fb9c535f20f235fea995c9c494bff8
#
_cell.length_a   1.000
_cell.length_b   1.000
_cell.length_c   1.000
_cell.angle_alpha   90.00
_cell.angle_beta   90.00
_cell.angle_gamma   90.00
#
_symmetry.space_group_name_H-M   'P 1'
#
loop_
_entity.id
_entity.type
_entity.pdbx_description
1 polymer ?
#
loop_
_entity_poly.entity_id
_entity_poly.type
_entity_poly.pdbx_seq_one_letter_code
_entity_poly.pdbx_strand_id
1 'polypeptide(L)'
;MHRRHFVCGVATSVGLITFAGAGLALDTTFGDFSADKSGLPPEAPALEAPPISKKGGYDEILGTVDADRMYDDVGHLQTFETRLTGTPGNNAAGDWIDSQFQTHGHAAGKGVKQTFKMPDGSETSNRLYYPFADASSYILICAHYDATSEKPSDSTPGADDNATGVAVLLEISRVLAGVKLQKGLILACFSGEEQGLVGSQVCAGIAAKERWPIDLLVNLDMVGFANAKPANIVVEYDHGNRVPENDHAAAGYGAILGSVAQTVGGLSAKYTDIWNSDYMPFEAKGYACVGLYDDGAEEPFYHSTRDTSDNVNKEKLASVARSVLAMILEVGVLTT
;
A
#
# COMPACT_ATOMS: atom_id res chain seq x y z
N MET A 1 -3.47 -35.70 53.54
CA MET A 1 -3.58 -34.29 53.10
C MET A 1 -2.72 -34.12 51.83
N HIS A 2 -3.28 -34.25 50.66
CA HIS A 2 -2.59 -34.04 49.37
C HIS A 2 -3.02 -32.70 48.79
N ARG A 3 -2.11 -31.74 48.75
CA ARG A 3 -2.30 -30.47 48.03
C ARG A 3 -2.06 -30.71 46.51
N ARG A 4 -3.10 -30.58 45.71
CA ARG A 4 -3.00 -30.50 44.27
C ARG A 4 -2.67 -29.07 43.88
N HIS A 5 -1.52 -28.87 43.22
CA HIS A 5 -1.20 -27.61 42.54
C HIS A 5 -1.94 -27.60 41.19
N PHE A 6 -2.84 -26.63 41.03
CA PHE A 6 -3.40 -26.27 39.73
C PHE A 6 -2.38 -25.36 39.04
N VAL A 7 -1.78 -25.84 37.97
CA VAL A 7 -1.04 -25.02 37.01
C VAL A 7 -2.06 -24.48 36.00
N CYS A 8 -2.33 -23.19 36.09
CA CYS A 8 -3.15 -22.46 35.10
C CYS A 8 -2.26 -22.19 33.90
N GLY A 9 -2.37 -23.01 32.87
CA GLY A 9 -1.75 -22.74 31.57
C GLY A 9 -2.55 -21.66 30.86
N VAL A 10 -1.97 -20.48 30.74
CA VAL A 10 -2.47 -19.44 29.83
C VAL A 10 -2.14 -19.90 28.42
N ALA A 11 -3.13 -20.38 27.70
CA ALA A 11 -3.02 -20.61 26.27
C ALA A 11 -3.03 -19.25 25.58
N THR A 12 -1.88 -18.75 25.18
CA THR A 12 -1.76 -17.66 24.22
C THR A 12 -2.23 -18.20 22.86
N SER A 13 -3.47 -17.89 22.50
CA SER A 13 -3.95 -18.09 21.13
C SER A 13 -3.21 -17.11 20.23
N VAL A 14 -2.17 -17.59 19.56
CA VAL A 14 -1.57 -16.90 18.41
C VAL A 14 -2.67 -16.89 17.33
N GLY A 15 -3.21 -15.70 17.04
CA GLY A 15 -4.19 -15.52 15.97
C GLY A 15 -3.51 -15.77 14.63
N LEU A 16 -3.54 -17.03 14.17
CA LEU A 16 -3.22 -17.32 12.77
C LEU A 16 -4.28 -16.65 11.90
N ILE A 17 -3.84 -15.82 10.95
CA ILE A 17 -4.69 -15.41 9.83
C ILE A 17 -4.97 -16.67 9.03
N THR A 18 -6.18 -17.23 9.18
CA THR A 18 -6.62 -18.35 8.36
C THR A 18 -7.01 -17.81 7.00
N PHE A 19 -6.22 -18.08 5.98
CA PHE A 19 -6.54 -17.80 4.59
C PHE A 19 -7.69 -18.72 4.15
N ALA A 20 -8.93 -18.26 4.30
CA ALA A 20 -10.09 -18.95 3.75
C ALA A 20 -10.02 -18.82 2.23
N GLY A 21 -9.64 -19.90 1.58
CA GLY A 21 -9.76 -20.03 0.13
C GLY A 21 -11.22 -19.89 -0.31
N ALA A 22 -11.41 -19.22 -1.42
CA ALA A 22 -12.60 -19.06 -2.26
C ALA A 22 -13.91 -19.65 -1.71
N GLY A 23 -14.87 -18.81 -1.35
CA GLY A 23 -16.24 -19.25 -1.12
C GLY A 23 -17.09 -18.50 -0.09
N LEU A 24 -16.60 -17.43 0.51
CA LEU A 24 -17.46 -16.59 1.33
C LEU A 24 -18.27 -15.65 0.43
N ALA A 25 -19.60 -15.80 0.41
CA ALA A 25 -20.47 -14.78 -0.11
C ALA A 25 -20.23 -13.51 0.72
N LEU A 26 -19.54 -12.54 0.15
CA LEU A 26 -19.38 -11.22 0.72
C LEU A 26 -20.72 -10.52 0.60
N ASP A 27 -21.16 -9.89 1.68
CA ASP A 27 -22.24 -8.90 1.61
C ASP A 27 -21.66 -7.70 0.86
N THR A 28 -21.91 -7.66 -0.45
CA THR A 28 -21.31 -6.69 -1.38
C THR A 28 -22.13 -5.41 -1.46
N THR A 29 -22.60 -4.90 -0.32
CA THR A 29 -23.03 -3.50 -0.28
C THR A 29 -21.79 -2.63 -0.23
N PHE A 30 -21.36 -2.20 -1.44
CA PHE A 30 -20.26 -1.25 -1.55
C PHE A 30 -20.67 0.09 -0.93
N GLY A 31 -19.78 0.68 -0.13
CA GLY A 31 -19.99 2.02 0.43
C GLY A 31 -19.91 3.09 -0.67
N ASP A 32 -20.33 4.29 -0.34
CA ASP A 32 -20.18 5.46 -1.19
C ASP A 32 -18.77 6.05 -0.97
N PHE A 33 -17.81 5.57 -1.74
CA PHE A 33 -16.44 6.06 -1.76
C PHE A 33 -16.11 6.61 -3.15
N SER A 34 -15.27 7.63 -3.19
CA SER A 34 -14.75 8.22 -4.43
C SER A 34 -13.27 7.85 -4.59
N ALA A 35 -12.86 7.61 -5.84
CA ALA A 35 -11.47 7.46 -6.25
C ALA A 35 -10.95 8.70 -7.01
N ASP A 36 -11.74 9.76 -7.13
CA ASP A 36 -11.37 10.95 -7.88
C ASP A 36 -10.49 11.89 -7.04
N LYS A 37 -9.22 11.96 -7.37
CA LYS A 37 -8.22 12.87 -6.79
C LYS A 37 -8.01 14.15 -7.60
N SER A 38 -8.87 14.48 -8.54
CA SER A 38 -8.76 15.70 -9.37
C SER A 38 -8.89 17.02 -8.60
N GLY A 39 -9.34 16.98 -7.36
CA GLY A 39 -9.45 18.14 -6.47
C GLY A 39 -8.21 18.38 -5.62
N LEU A 40 -8.32 19.30 -4.65
CA LEU A 40 -7.31 19.49 -3.63
C LEU A 40 -7.62 18.59 -2.42
N PRO A 41 -6.58 17.96 -1.81
CA PRO A 41 -6.77 17.20 -0.59
C PRO A 41 -7.24 18.10 0.55
N PRO A 42 -8.01 17.57 1.52
CA PRO A 42 -8.37 18.32 2.73
C PRO A 42 -7.10 18.70 3.52
N GLU A 43 -7.10 19.90 4.10
CA GLU A 43 -6.00 20.33 4.95
C GLU A 43 -5.94 19.50 6.24
N ALA A 44 -4.72 19.19 6.70
CA ALA A 44 -4.45 18.60 7.99
C ALA A 44 -3.30 19.34 8.71
N PRO A 45 -3.24 19.32 10.06
CA PRO A 45 -2.16 19.95 10.80
C PRO A 45 -0.79 19.38 10.44
N ALA A 46 0.22 20.24 10.39
CA ALA A 46 1.61 19.79 10.29
C ALA A 46 2.01 18.99 11.54
N LEU A 47 2.72 17.90 11.35
CA LEU A 47 3.17 17.01 12.41
C LEU A 47 4.64 17.27 12.76
N GLU A 48 4.98 17.17 14.05
CA GLU A 48 6.38 17.21 14.48
C GLU A 48 7.08 15.89 14.11
N ALA A 49 8.21 16.01 13.40
CA ALA A 49 9.00 14.86 12.99
C ALA A 49 9.74 14.23 14.18
N PRO A 50 9.44 12.99 14.59
CA PRO A 50 10.20 12.32 15.63
C PRO A 50 11.59 11.92 15.13
N PRO A 51 12.57 11.76 16.03
CA PRO A 51 13.87 11.21 15.65
C PRO A 51 13.74 9.77 15.19
N ILE A 52 14.48 9.40 14.14
CA ILE A 52 14.52 8.05 13.59
C ILE A 52 15.61 7.24 14.30
N SER A 53 15.30 5.99 14.71
CA SER A 53 16.18 5.20 15.56
C SER A 53 17.38 4.57 14.84
N LYS A 54 17.29 4.36 13.53
CA LYS A 54 18.33 3.78 12.64
C LYS A 54 19.08 2.60 13.29
N LYS A 55 18.36 1.52 13.54
CA LYS A 55 18.95 0.28 14.10
C LYS A 55 19.94 -0.36 13.11
N GLY A 56 20.83 -1.23 13.64
CA GLY A 56 21.90 -1.85 12.84
C GLY A 56 21.40 -2.52 11.55
N GLY A 57 22.12 -2.34 10.43
CA GLY A 57 21.73 -2.81 9.11
C GLY A 57 20.77 -1.89 8.32
N TYR A 58 20.27 -0.83 8.95
CA TYR A 58 19.30 0.08 8.38
C TYR A 58 19.78 0.72 7.05
N ASP A 59 20.94 1.40 7.09
CA ASP A 59 21.48 2.07 5.90
C ASP A 59 21.90 1.07 4.80
N GLU A 60 22.35 -0.13 5.18
CA GLU A 60 22.67 -1.20 4.23
C GLU A 60 21.42 -1.67 3.48
N ILE A 61 20.32 -1.91 4.20
CA ILE A 61 19.05 -2.32 3.61
C ILE A 61 18.56 -1.24 2.63
N LEU A 62 18.52 0.01 3.06
CA LEU A 62 18.05 1.13 2.22
C LEU A 62 18.95 1.39 1.01
N GLY A 63 20.25 1.11 1.14
CA GLY A 63 21.23 1.22 0.05
C GLY A 63 21.03 0.22 -1.09
N THR A 64 20.19 -0.81 -0.90
CA THR A 64 19.90 -1.80 -1.94
C THR A 64 18.73 -1.43 -2.85
N VAL A 65 18.05 -0.31 -2.60
CA VAL A 65 16.95 0.19 -3.43
C VAL A 65 17.46 0.52 -4.83
N ASP A 66 16.79 -0.05 -5.84
CA ASP A 66 17.18 0.02 -7.25
C ASP A 66 16.14 0.85 -8.05
N ALA A 67 16.53 2.08 -8.39
CA ALA A 67 15.70 3.01 -9.13
C ALA A 67 15.41 2.56 -10.57
N ASP A 68 16.41 1.96 -11.23
CA ASP A 68 16.26 1.52 -12.62
C ASP A 68 15.29 0.35 -12.71
N ARG A 69 15.36 -0.60 -11.76
CA ARG A 69 14.42 -1.71 -11.68
C ARG A 69 12.97 -1.25 -11.49
N MET A 70 12.73 -0.33 -10.57
CA MET A 70 11.37 0.20 -10.36
C MET A 70 10.85 0.92 -11.62
N TYR A 71 11.71 1.68 -12.29
CA TYR A 71 11.36 2.34 -13.54
C TYR A 71 11.02 1.34 -14.65
N ASP A 72 11.77 0.24 -14.75
CA ASP A 72 11.49 -0.87 -15.67
C ASP A 72 10.16 -1.56 -15.34
N ASP A 73 9.84 -1.74 -14.06
CA ASP A 73 8.56 -2.32 -13.61
C ASP A 73 7.37 -1.41 -14.00
N VAL A 74 7.49 -0.08 -13.84
CA VAL A 74 6.50 0.90 -14.33
C VAL A 74 6.36 0.80 -15.85
N GLY A 75 7.49 0.79 -16.56
CA GLY A 75 7.53 0.63 -18.03
C GLY A 75 6.85 -0.66 -18.49
N HIS A 76 7.01 -1.75 -17.75
CA HIS A 76 6.35 -3.02 -18.05
C HIS A 76 4.84 -2.94 -17.84
N LEU A 77 4.39 -2.40 -16.70
CA LEU A 77 2.97 -2.30 -16.37
C LEU A 77 2.17 -1.49 -17.41
N GLN A 78 2.75 -0.42 -17.96
CA GLN A 78 2.07 0.35 -19.02
C GLN A 78 1.91 -0.43 -20.35
N THR A 79 2.61 -1.55 -20.55
CA THR A 79 2.53 -2.34 -21.80
C THR A 79 1.29 -3.23 -21.89
N PHE A 80 0.49 -3.34 -20.84
CA PHE A 80 -0.73 -4.17 -20.83
C PHE A 80 -1.93 -3.54 -21.56
N GLU A 81 -1.69 -2.59 -22.48
CA GLU A 81 -2.68 -1.84 -23.26
C GLU A 81 -3.71 -1.15 -22.38
N THR A 82 -4.60 -1.93 -21.76
CA THR A 82 -5.55 -1.42 -20.76
C THR A 82 -5.51 -2.25 -19.48
N ARG A 83 -5.28 -1.57 -18.34
CA ARG A 83 -5.43 -2.16 -17.02
C ARG A 83 -6.80 -1.83 -16.39
N LEU A 84 -7.76 -1.35 -17.19
CA LEU A 84 -9.13 -1.18 -16.73
C LEU A 84 -9.63 -2.48 -16.09
N THR A 85 -10.18 -2.37 -14.89
CA THR A 85 -10.68 -3.50 -14.11
C THR A 85 -11.64 -4.37 -14.92
N GLY A 86 -11.48 -5.69 -14.80
CA GLY A 86 -12.30 -6.67 -15.53
C GLY A 86 -11.83 -6.98 -16.94
N THR A 87 -10.79 -6.30 -17.46
CA THR A 87 -10.22 -6.59 -18.78
C THR A 87 -9.17 -7.70 -18.74
N PRO A 88 -8.87 -8.33 -19.89
CA PRO A 88 -7.75 -9.27 -19.99
C PRO A 88 -6.39 -8.64 -19.59
N GLY A 89 -6.16 -7.36 -19.93
CA GLY A 89 -4.94 -6.65 -19.58
C GLY A 89 -4.79 -6.45 -18.06
N ASN A 90 -5.89 -6.09 -17.37
CA ASN A 90 -5.90 -6.03 -15.90
C ASN A 90 -5.55 -7.38 -15.26
N ASN A 91 -6.16 -8.47 -15.76
CA ASN A 91 -5.84 -9.81 -15.26
C ASN A 91 -4.39 -10.21 -15.52
N ALA A 92 -3.87 -9.92 -16.72
CA ALA A 92 -2.48 -10.21 -17.09
C ALA A 92 -1.48 -9.41 -16.24
N ALA A 93 -1.76 -8.13 -15.97
CA ALA A 93 -0.97 -7.30 -15.07
C ALA A 93 -0.93 -7.89 -13.65
N GLY A 94 -2.08 -8.29 -13.11
CA GLY A 94 -2.14 -8.95 -11.81
C GLY A 94 -1.38 -10.27 -11.76
N ASP A 95 -1.46 -11.10 -12.80
CA ASP A 95 -0.70 -12.37 -12.86
C ASP A 95 0.81 -12.10 -12.98
N TRP A 96 1.22 -11.05 -13.68
CA TRP A 96 2.62 -10.61 -13.72
C TRP A 96 3.11 -10.14 -12.35
N ILE A 97 2.32 -9.32 -11.63
CA ILE A 97 2.64 -8.87 -10.25
C ILE A 97 2.85 -10.08 -9.33
N ASP A 98 1.95 -11.08 -9.37
CA ASP A 98 2.10 -12.33 -8.60
C ASP A 98 3.43 -13.03 -8.93
N SER A 99 3.83 -13.07 -10.21
CA SER A 99 5.08 -13.69 -10.63
C SER A 99 6.30 -12.94 -10.09
N GLN A 100 6.26 -11.59 -10.05
CA GLN A 100 7.34 -10.78 -9.49
C GLN A 100 7.52 -11.04 -7.99
N PHE A 101 6.46 -11.02 -7.21
CA PHE A 101 6.53 -11.35 -5.77
C PHE A 101 7.13 -12.75 -5.52
N GLN A 102 6.78 -13.74 -6.34
CA GLN A 102 7.32 -15.10 -6.20
C GLN A 102 8.84 -15.18 -6.45
N THR A 103 9.39 -14.28 -7.28
CA THR A 103 10.84 -14.25 -7.58
C THR A 103 11.70 -13.72 -6.44
N HIS A 104 11.10 -13.00 -5.48
CA HIS A 104 11.85 -12.32 -4.41
C HIS A 104 12.36 -13.23 -3.31
N GLY A 105 11.98 -14.51 -3.30
CA GLY A 105 12.65 -15.55 -2.51
C GLY A 105 12.37 -15.52 -1.01
N HIS A 106 11.24 -14.98 -0.57
CA HIS A 106 10.83 -15.09 0.84
C HIS A 106 10.46 -16.52 1.19
N ALA A 107 11.21 -17.14 2.11
CA ALA A 107 11.03 -18.56 2.48
C ALA A 107 9.63 -18.87 3.04
N ALA A 108 8.98 -17.91 3.69
CA ALA A 108 7.63 -18.01 4.24
C ALA A 108 6.59 -17.21 3.45
N GLY A 109 6.98 -16.60 2.32
CA GLY A 109 6.10 -15.74 1.52
C GLY A 109 4.92 -16.50 0.94
N LYS A 110 3.74 -15.90 1.04
CA LYS A 110 2.49 -16.45 0.49
C LYS A 110 1.80 -15.41 -0.36
N GLY A 111 1.50 -15.76 -1.61
CA GLY A 111 0.61 -14.99 -2.48
C GLY A 111 -0.84 -15.45 -2.29
N VAL A 112 -1.77 -14.51 -2.25
CA VAL A 112 -3.21 -14.76 -2.21
C VAL A 112 -3.89 -13.94 -3.30
N LYS A 113 -4.57 -14.64 -4.20
CA LYS A 113 -5.47 -14.04 -5.19
C LYS A 113 -6.86 -13.95 -4.57
N GLN A 114 -7.29 -12.74 -4.21
CA GLN A 114 -8.58 -12.46 -3.61
C GLN A 114 -9.56 -12.04 -4.70
N THR A 115 -10.28 -13.02 -5.27
CA THR A 115 -11.21 -12.81 -6.39
C THR A 115 -12.55 -12.27 -5.91
N PHE A 116 -13.10 -11.30 -6.63
CA PHE A 116 -14.41 -10.70 -6.36
C PHE A 116 -15.09 -10.23 -7.65
N LYS A 117 -16.38 -9.90 -7.53
CA LYS A 117 -17.17 -9.34 -8.63
C LYS A 117 -17.31 -7.84 -8.49
N MET A 118 -17.13 -7.14 -9.59
CA MET A 118 -17.43 -5.74 -9.75
C MET A 118 -18.94 -5.49 -9.79
N PRO A 119 -19.43 -4.25 -9.55
CA PRO A 119 -20.85 -3.92 -9.66
C PRO A 119 -21.47 -4.21 -11.03
N ASP A 120 -20.70 -4.16 -12.10
CA ASP A 120 -21.13 -4.51 -13.46
C ASP A 120 -21.18 -6.02 -13.73
N GLY A 121 -20.77 -6.84 -12.77
CA GLY A 121 -20.74 -8.30 -12.84
C GLY A 121 -19.44 -8.89 -13.40
N SER A 122 -18.50 -8.06 -13.88
CA SER A 122 -17.16 -8.52 -14.26
C SER A 122 -16.40 -9.07 -13.04
N GLU A 123 -15.39 -9.91 -13.27
CA GLU A 123 -14.59 -10.53 -12.21
C GLU A 123 -13.15 -10.03 -12.28
N THR A 124 -12.61 -9.69 -11.13
CA THR A 124 -11.22 -9.30 -10.95
C THR A 124 -10.67 -9.83 -9.62
N SER A 125 -9.43 -9.47 -9.26
CA SER A 125 -8.83 -9.95 -8.02
C SER A 125 -7.82 -8.97 -7.46
N ASN A 126 -7.85 -8.76 -6.16
CA ASN A 126 -6.71 -8.20 -5.45
C ASN A 126 -5.55 -9.20 -5.42
N ARG A 127 -4.32 -8.71 -5.36
CA ARG A 127 -3.09 -9.49 -5.23
C ARG A 127 -2.47 -9.15 -3.88
N LEU A 128 -2.55 -10.10 -2.95
CA LEU A 128 -2.00 -9.92 -1.61
C LEU A 128 -0.75 -10.80 -1.49
N TYR A 129 0.32 -10.24 -0.94
CA TYR A 129 1.55 -10.97 -0.68
C TYR A 129 1.98 -10.78 0.78
N TYR A 130 2.32 -11.88 1.43
CA TYR A 130 2.69 -11.95 2.84
C TYR A 130 4.14 -12.41 2.96
N PRO A 131 5.13 -11.51 2.87
CA PRO A 131 6.55 -11.90 3.01
C PRO A 131 6.86 -12.48 4.40
N PHE A 132 6.16 -11.99 5.44
CA PHE A 132 6.30 -12.40 6.84
C PHE A 132 4.92 -12.76 7.40
N ALA A 133 4.52 -14.03 7.26
CA ALA A 133 3.14 -14.46 7.53
C ALA A 133 2.85 -14.77 9.00
N ASP A 134 3.87 -15.16 9.79
CA ASP A 134 3.68 -15.63 11.17
C ASP A 134 3.98 -14.52 12.18
N ALA A 135 3.04 -13.59 12.37
CA ALA A 135 3.20 -12.47 13.29
C ALA A 135 1.91 -12.20 14.08
N SER A 136 2.05 -11.54 15.23
CA SER A 136 0.91 -11.15 16.08
C SER A 136 0.22 -9.87 15.62
N SER A 137 0.90 -9.04 14.83
CA SER A 137 0.34 -7.86 14.20
C SER A 137 1.06 -7.54 12.89
N TYR A 138 0.43 -6.74 12.03
CA TYR A 138 0.85 -6.50 10.66
C TYR A 138 0.90 -5.02 10.33
N ILE A 139 1.82 -4.69 9.40
CA ILE A 139 1.78 -3.47 8.59
C ILE A 139 1.23 -3.88 7.22
N LEU A 140 0.26 -3.15 6.70
CA LEU A 140 -0.24 -3.32 5.35
C LEU A 140 0.22 -2.14 4.50
N ILE A 141 0.91 -2.42 3.40
CA ILE A 141 1.28 -1.42 2.39
C ILE A 141 0.49 -1.74 1.13
N CYS A 142 -0.18 -0.75 0.56
CA CYS A 142 -1.01 -0.97 -0.62
C CYS A 142 -0.78 0.05 -1.73
N ALA A 143 -1.15 -0.37 -2.93
CA ALA A 143 -1.29 0.44 -4.13
C ALA A 143 -2.33 -0.25 -5.03
N HIS A 144 -3.05 0.48 -5.89
CA HIS A 144 -3.87 -0.17 -6.90
C HIS A 144 -3.06 -0.46 -8.16
N TYR A 145 -3.50 -1.45 -8.96
CA TYR A 145 -2.83 -1.82 -10.19
C TYR A 145 -3.73 -1.71 -11.43
N ASP A 146 -5.02 -1.48 -11.24
CA ASP A 146 -5.89 -1.02 -12.31
C ASP A 146 -5.56 0.43 -12.69
N ALA A 147 -6.06 0.88 -13.82
CA ALA A 147 -5.84 2.22 -14.31
C ALA A 147 -7.00 2.63 -15.24
N THR A 148 -7.21 3.93 -15.38
CA THR A 148 -8.21 4.49 -16.27
C THR A 148 -7.63 5.56 -17.20
N SER A 149 -8.41 6.05 -18.15
CA SER A 149 -8.07 7.17 -19.05
C SER A 149 -9.34 7.69 -19.74
N GLU A 150 -9.18 8.69 -20.60
CA GLU A 150 -10.24 9.14 -21.51
C GLU A 150 -10.62 8.08 -22.57
N LYS A 151 -9.86 6.99 -22.68
CA LYS A 151 -10.12 5.84 -23.56
C LYS A 151 -9.94 4.52 -22.82
N PRO A 152 -10.71 4.27 -21.77
CA PRO A 152 -10.37 3.24 -20.79
C PRO A 152 -10.39 1.82 -21.36
N SER A 153 -11.18 1.57 -22.42
CA SER A 153 -11.20 0.24 -23.07
C SER A 153 -10.05 0.02 -24.04
N ASP A 154 -9.37 1.07 -24.47
CA ASP A 154 -8.36 1.00 -25.52
C ASP A 154 -6.95 1.16 -24.99
N SER A 155 -6.74 2.11 -24.07
CA SER A 155 -5.41 2.45 -23.54
C SER A 155 -5.48 3.11 -22.17
N THR A 156 -4.92 2.46 -21.18
CA THR A 156 -4.72 3.00 -19.82
C THR A 156 -3.27 2.77 -19.40
N PRO A 157 -2.31 3.60 -19.85
CA PRO A 157 -0.91 3.40 -19.47
C PRO A 157 -0.72 3.45 -17.96
N GLY A 158 -1.34 4.43 -17.28
CA GLY A 158 -1.38 4.53 -15.82
C GLY A 158 0.00 4.38 -15.19
N ALA A 159 1.00 5.10 -15.72
CA ALA A 159 2.36 4.93 -15.27
C ALA A 159 2.57 5.51 -13.89
N ASP A 160 2.14 6.75 -13.67
CA ASP A 160 2.11 7.33 -12.33
C ASP A 160 0.90 6.85 -11.55
N ASP A 161 -0.25 6.76 -12.19
CA ASP A 161 -1.53 6.33 -11.63
C ASP A 161 -1.91 4.90 -12.07
N ASN A 162 -1.50 3.80 -11.39
CA ASN A 162 -0.64 3.81 -10.20
C ASN A 162 0.41 2.68 -10.30
N ALA A 163 1.08 2.56 -11.48
CA ALA A 163 2.18 1.62 -11.61
C ALA A 163 3.38 2.01 -10.73
N THR A 164 3.53 3.31 -10.38
CA THR A 164 4.57 3.77 -9.46
C THR A 164 4.39 3.18 -8.06
N GLY A 165 3.19 3.20 -7.50
CA GLY A 165 2.90 2.57 -6.22
C GLY A 165 3.18 1.07 -6.25
N VAL A 166 2.75 0.37 -7.30
CA VAL A 166 3.01 -1.08 -7.47
C VAL A 166 4.52 -1.36 -7.54
N ALA A 167 5.29 -0.57 -8.31
CA ALA A 167 6.75 -0.75 -8.42
C ALA A 167 7.44 -0.60 -7.06
N VAL A 168 6.98 0.35 -6.22
CA VAL A 168 7.49 0.48 -4.83
C VAL A 168 7.16 -0.76 -4.00
N LEU A 169 5.96 -1.34 -4.11
CA LEU A 169 5.62 -2.58 -3.39
C LEU A 169 6.51 -3.75 -3.81
N LEU A 170 6.77 -3.90 -5.12
CA LEU A 170 7.66 -4.93 -5.64
C LEU A 170 9.09 -4.76 -5.10
N GLU A 171 9.60 -3.53 -5.11
CA GLU A 171 10.93 -3.23 -4.60
C GLU A 171 11.04 -3.46 -3.07
N ILE A 172 10.04 -3.06 -2.29
CA ILE A 172 9.95 -3.37 -0.86
C ILE A 172 10.05 -4.88 -0.62
N SER A 173 9.30 -5.66 -1.38
CA SER A 173 9.36 -7.13 -1.30
C SER A 173 10.78 -7.64 -1.56
N ARG A 174 11.43 -7.17 -2.62
CA ARG A 174 12.79 -7.58 -3.00
C ARG A 174 13.82 -7.22 -1.93
N VAL A 175 13.80 -5.98 -1.48
CA VAL A 175 14.78 -5.46 -0.50
C VAL A 175 14.66 -6.16 0.85
N LEU A 176 13.45 -6.49 1.27
CA LEU A 176 13.20 -7.17 2.54
C LEU A 176 13.40 -8.69 2.48
N ALA A 177 13.81 -9.26 1.33
CA ALA A 177 14.16 -10.67 1.25
C ALA A 177 15.36 -10.98 2.19
N GLY A 178 15.12 -11.88 3.14
CA GLY A 178 16.12 -12.21 4.17
C GLY A 178 16.18 -11.27 5.37
N VAL A 179 15.47 -10.16 5.37
CA VAL A 179 15.30 -9.29 6.56
C VAL A 179 14.30 -9.96 7.52
N LYS A 180 14.48 -9.74 8.83
CA LYS A 180 13.56 -10.23 9.86
C LYS A 180 12.93 -9.06 10.60
N LEU A 181 11.61 -9.07 10.65
CA LEU A 181 10.81 -8.09 11.39
C LEU A 181 10.04 -8.79 12.52
N GLN A 182 9.71 -8.05 13.58
CA GLN A 182 8.83 -8.55 14.65
C GLN A 182 7.37 -8.53 14.22
N LYS A 183 6.99 -7.54 13.39
CA LYS A 183 5.65 -7.46 12.80
C LYS A 183 5.62 -8.18 11.46
N GLY A 184 4.44 -8.70 11.11
CA GLY A 184 4.15 -9.17 9.77
C GLY A 184 4.04 -8.02 8.77
N LEU A 185 4.14 -8.37 7.50
CA LEU A 185 3.96 -7.43 6.40
C LEU A 185 2.94 -8.02 5.41
N ILE A 186 2.02 -7.18 4.96
CA ILE A 186 1.09 -7.46 3.89
C ILE A 186 1.35 -6.43 2.79
N LEU A 187 1.69 -6.89 1.60
CA LEU A 187 1.77 -6.07 0.39
C LEU A 187 0.51 -6.34 -0.43
N ALA A 188 -0.30 -5.32 -0.67
CA ALA A 188 -1.59 -5.46 -1.32
C ALA A 188 -1.65 -4.61 -2.60
N CYS A 189 -1.80 -5.27 -3.76
CA CYS A 189 -2.12 -4.59 -5.00
C CYS A 189 -3.63 -4.75 -5.25
N PHE A 190 -4.37 -3.65 -5.15
CA PHE A 190 -5.82 -3.65 -5.31
C PHE A 190 -6.23 -3.47 -6.78
N SER A 191 -7.42 -3.97 -7.13
CA SER A 191 -8.06 -3.74 -8.43
C SER A 191 -9.44 -3.14 -8.22
N GLY A 192 -9.88 -2.31 -9.14
CA GLY A 192 -11.18 -1.62 -9.02
C GLY A 192 -11.14 -0.40 -8.10
N GLU A 193 -9.97 0.17 -7.92
CA GLU A 193 -9.80 1.48 -7.26
C GLU A 193 -10.53 2.53 -8.06
N GLU A 194 -10.24 2.64 -9.34
CA GLU A 194 -10.74 3.61 -10.32
C GLU A 194 -12.27 3.56 -10.52
N GLN A 195 -12.89 2.47 -10.12
CA GLN A 195 -14.34 2.28 -10.18
C GLN A 195 -14.99 2.36 -8.80
N GLY A 196 -14.38 3.08 -7.86
CA GLY A 196 -14.92 3.40 -6.55
C GLY A 196 -14.38 2.53 -5.42
N LEU A 197 -13.07 2.27 -5.39
CA LEU A 197 -12.35 1.59 -4.32
C LEU A 197 -12.87 0.16 -4.06
N VAL A 198 -13.36 -0.53 -5.10
CA VAL A 198 -14.09 -1.80 -4.94
C VAL A 198 -13.20 -2.87 -4.30
N GLY A 199 -11.96 -3.01 -4.78
CA GLY A 199 -11.03 -4.01 -4.28
C GLY A 199 -10.63 -3.79 -2.82
N SER A 200 -10.31 -2.57 -2.45
CA SER A 200 -9.99 -2.22 -1.07
C SER A 200 -11.21 -2.33 -0.14
N GLN A 201 -12.43 -2.01 -0.60
CA GLN A 201 -13.67 -2.27 0.15
C GLN A 201 -13.85 -3.76 0.46
N VAL A 202 -13.62 -4.63 -0.54
CA VAL A 202 -13.68 -6.09 -0.35
C VAL A 202 -12.64 -6.55 0.68
N CYS A 203 -11.40 -6.09 0.54
CA CYS A 203 -10.32 -6.46 1.44
C CYS A 203 -10.55 -5.95 2.87
N ALA A 204 -10.92 -4.69 3.04
CA ALA A 204 -11.23 -4.09 4.34
C ALA A 204 -12.42 -4.78 5.04
N GLY A 205 -13.44 -5.17 4.26
CA GLY A 205 -14.57 -5.94 4.77
C GLY A 205 -14.16 -7.32 5.31
N ILE A 206 -13.28 -8.04 4.61
CA ILE A 206 -12.72 -9.32 5.06
C ILE A 206 -11.84 -9.09 6.29
N ALA A 207 -10.92 -8.13 6.23
CA ALA A 207 -10.01 -7.81 7.32
C ALA A 207 -10.77 -7.50 8.63
N ALA A 208 -11.82 -6.70 8.56
CA ALA A 208 -12.66 -6.37 9.72
C ALA A 208 -13.44 -7.59 10.22
N LYS A 209 -14.06 -8.38 9.33
CA LYS A 209 -14.81 -9.60 9.68
C LYS A 209 -13.92 -10.64 10.35
N GLU A 210 -12.73 -10.85 9.84
CA GLU A 210 -11.76 -11.81 10.36
C GLU A 210 -10.86 -11.22 11.47
N ARG A 211 -11.01 -9.92 11.76
CA ARG A 211 -10.24 -9.17 12.76
C ARG A 211 -8.73 -9.26 12.53
N TRP A 212 -8.33 -8.96 11.32
CA TRP A 212 -6.91 -8.92 11.00
C TRP A 212 -6.21 -7.90 11.90
N PRO A 213 -5.13 -8.30 12.59
CA PRO A 213 -4.43 -7.42 13.51
C PRO A 213 -3.49 -6.46 12.76
N ILE A 214 -4.06 -5.57 11.94
CA ILE A 214 -3.33 -4.56 11.21
C ILE A 214 -3.17 -3.34 12.11
N ASP A 215 -1.93 -2.99 12.46
CA ASP A 215 -1.64 -1.81 13.28
C ASP A 215 -1.58 -0.54 12.43
N LEU A 216 -1.17 -0.66 11.17
CA LEU A 216 -0.92 0.44 10.26
C LEU A 216 -1.22 0.02 8.83
N LEU A 217 -1.92 0.88 8.09
CA LEU A 217 -1.99 0.83 6.63
C LEU A 217 -1.25 2.03 6.04
N VAL A 218 -0.41 1.78 5.04
CA VAL A 218 0.25 2.81 4.21
C VAL A 218 -0.22 2.66 2.77
N ASN A 219 -0.88 3.67 2.24
CA ASN A 219 -1.29 3.72 0.84
C ASN A 219 -0.26 4.47 0.00
N LEU A 220 0.01 3.97 -1.20
CA LEU A 220 0.88 4.60 -2.18
C LEU A 220 0.07 4.83 -3.44
N ASP A 221 -0.11 6.10 -3.81
CA ASP A 221 -0.97 6.46 -4.91
C ASP A 221 -0.38 7.68 -5.62
N MET A 222 0.03 7.51 -6.88
CA MET A 222 0.68 8.55 -7.69
C MET A 222 1.92 9.12 -6.98
N VAL A 223 3.02 8.38 -6.95
CA VAL A 223 4.22 8.74 -6.15
C VAL A 223 5.49 8.97 -6.98
N GLY A 224 5.37 9.03 -8.29
CA GLY A 224 6.52 9.08 -9.19
C GLY A 224 6.55 10.25 -10.17
N PHE A 225 5.53 11.10 -10.24
CA PHE A 225 5.47 12.16 -11.25
C PHE A 225 6.69 13.10 -11.20
N ALA A 226 7.24 13.38 -12.38
CA ALA A 226 8.46 14.20 -12.58
C ALA A 226 8.17 15.70 -12.44
N ASN A 227 7.48 16.11 -11.40
CA ASN A 227 7.17 17.50 -11.15
C ASN A 227 8.35 18.30 -10.55
N ALA A 228 8.10 19.52 -10.17
CA ALA A 228 9.08 20.52 -9.82
C ALA A 228 10.09 20.12 -8.72
N LYS A 229 11.25 20.77 -8.71
CA LYS A 229 12.26 20.67 -7.65
C LYS A 229 11.97 21.71 -6.54
N PRO A 230 12.24 21.38 -5.25
CA PRO A 230 12.69 20.09 -4.73
C PRO A 230 11.59 19.01 -4.86
N ALA A 231 11.99 17.73 -4.86
CA ALA A 231 11.03 16.64 -4.92
C ALA A 231 10.10 16.71 -3.71
N ASN A 232 8.89 17.14 -3.92
CA ASN A 232 7.87 17.24 -2.89
C ASN A 232 7.13 15.93 -2.78
N ILE A 233 6.58 15.66 -1.59
CA ILE A 233 5.67 14.56 -1.33
C ILE A 233 4.60 15.02 -0.34
N VAL A 234 3.39 14.61 -0.53
CA VAL A 234 2.32 14.75 0.46
C VAL A 234 2.31 13.51 1.33
N VAL A 235 2.37 13.72 2.63
CA VAL A 235 2.11 12.73 3.66
C VAL A 235 0.67 12.89 4.07
N GLU A 236 -0.15 11.93 3.65
CA GLU A 236 -1.55 11.86 4.04
C GLU A 236 -1.67 11.10 5.35
N TYR A 237 -2.47 11.59 6.28
CA TYR A 237 -2.80 10.87 7.50
C TYR A 237 -4.25 11.11 7.90
N ASP A 238 -4.90 10.10 8.42
CA ASP A 238 -6.29 10.18 8.82
C ASP A 238 -6.48 11.22 9.94
N HIS A 239 -7.39 12.17 9.70
CA HIS A 239 -7.65 13.31 10.58
C HIS A 239 -9.16 13.64 10.63
N GLY A 240 -9.91 12.85 11.37
CA GLY A 240 -11.33 13.12 11.67
C GLY A 240 -12.30 12.63 10.60
N ASN A 241 -11.97 11.56 9.89
CA ASN A 241 -12.84 10.94 8.90
C ASN A 241 -14.01 10.18 9.55
N ARG A 242 -14.24 8.89 9.23
CA ARG A 242 -15.44 8.15 9.71
C ARG A 242 -15.26 7.58 11.12
N VAL A 243 -14.02 7.32 11.52
CA VAL A 243 -13.67 6.68 12.80
C VAL A 243 -12.61 7.49 13.56
N PRO A 244 -13.00 8.59 14.25
CA PRO A 244 -12.04 9.47 14.93
C PRO A 244 -11.19 8.80 16.01
N GLU A 245 -11.54 7.60 16.45
CA GLU A 245 -10.81 6.83 17.46
C GLU A 245 -9.43 6.39 16.98
N ASN A 246 -9.20 6.30 15.65
CA ASN A 246 -7.91 5.93 15.08
C ASN A 246 -7.01 7.15 14.76
N ASP A 247 -7.52 8.38 14.74
CA ASP A 247 -6.81 9.62 14.38
C ASP A 247 -5.47 9.79 15.13
N HIS A 248 -5.48 9.52 16.43
CA HIS A 248 -4.25 9.66 17.23
C HIS A 248 -3.15 8.70 16.79
N ALA A 249 -3.49 7.48 16.44
CA ALA A 249 -2.55 6.49 15.91
C ALA A 249 -2.08 6.88 14.50
N ALA A 250 -3.00 7.30 13.65
CA ALA A 250 -2.70 7.77 12.29
C ALA A 250 -1.76 8.99 12.29
N ALA A 251 -2.01 9.99 13.16
CA ALA A 251 -1.12 11.14 13.32
C ALA A 251 0.28 10.71 13.80
N GLY A 252 0.39 9.75 14.72
CA GLY A 252 1.68 9.21 15.15
C GLY A 252 2.45 8.54 14.01
N TYR A 253 1.78 7.75 13.19
CA TYR A 253 2.38 7.12 12.01
C TYR A 253 2.68 8.13 10.90
N GLY A 254 1.82 9.11 10.67
CA GLY A 254 2.06 10.21 9.73
C GLY A 254 3.30 11.02 10.10
N ALA A 255 3.53 11.27 11.40
CA ALA A 255 4.74 11.93 11.88
C ALA A 255 6.00 11.12 11.58
N ILE A 256 5.98 9.80 11.79
CA ILE A 256 7.09 8.92 11.44
C ILE A 256 7.33 8.94 9.92
N LEU A 257 6.27 8.78 9.11
CA LEU A 257 6.36 8.77 7.65
C LEU A 257 6.95 10.07 7.11
N GLY A 258 6.51 11.22 7.63
CA GLY A 258 7.07 12.53 7.28
C GLY A 258 8.53 12.67 7.69
N SER A 259 8.90 12.16 8.87
CA SER A 259 10.29 12.17 9.34
C SER A 259 11.21 11.36 8.42
N VAL A 260 10.83 10.14 8.05
CA VAL A 260 11.63 9.29 7.15
C VAL A 260 11.64 9.84 5.73
N ALA A 261 10.53 10.40 5.23
CA ALA A 261 10.48 11.05 3.92
C ALA A 261 11.52 12.17 3.82
N GLN A 262 11.63 13.02 4.85
CA GLN A 262 12.60 14.11 4.89
C GLN A 262 14.04 13.63 5.11
N THR A 263 14.26 12.78 6.12
CA THR A 263 15.63 12.46 6.60
C THR A 263 16.29 11.32 5.82
N VAL A 264 15.50 10.44 5.22
CA VAL A 264 15.95 9.26 4.46
C VAL A 264 15.66 9.41 2.98
N GLY A 265 14.43 9.79 2.63
CA GLY A 265 14.02 10.03 1.23
C GLY A 265 14.61 11.29 0.63
N GLY A 266 14.95 12.29 1.45
CA GLY A 266 15.37 13.62 0.97
C GLY A 266 14.22 14.39 0.31
N LEU A 267 12.98 14.05 0.66
CA LEU A 267 11.76 14.64 0.11
C LEU A 267 11.30 15.82 0.99
N SER A 268 10.65 16.80 0.39
CA SER A 268 10.00 17.89 1.11
C SER A 268 8.56 17.49 1.42
N ALA A 269 8.29 17.09 2.66
CA ALA A 269 6.98 16.62 3.08
C ALA A 269 6.01 17.76 3.40
N LYS A 270 4.79 17.65 2.86
CA LYS A 270 3.60 18.42 3.28
C LYS A 270 2.62 17.44 3.91
N TYR A 271 1.65 17.95 4.68
CA TYR A 271 0.66 17.11 5.35
C TYR A 271 -0.75 17.45 4.90
N THR A 272 -1.54 16.43 4.63
CA THR A 272 -2.97 16.54 4.34
C THR A 272 -3.74 15.42 5.04
N ASP A 273 -5.06 15.55 5.06
CA ASP A 273 -5.91 14.44 5.43
C ASP A 273 -5.94 13.38 4.32
N ILE A 274 -6.29 12.15 4.67
CA ILE A 274 -6.54 11.07 3.69
C ILE A 274 -7.81 11.39 2.89
N TRP A 275 -7.82 11.05 1.59
CA TRP A 275 -8.99 11.26 0.73
C TRP A 275 -8.93 10.43 -0.55
N ASN A 276 -10.09 9.97 -1.01
CA ASN A 276 -10.34 9.38 -2.33
C ASN A 276 -9.30 8.36 -2.80
N SER A 277 -8.87 7.42 -1.93
CA SER A 277 -8.03 6.30 -2.31
C SER A 277 -8.22 5.09 -1.38
N ASP A 278 -7.48 4.02 -1.60
CA ASP A 278 -7.65 2.68 -1.03
C ASP A 278 -7.57 2.58 0.50
N TYR A 279 -7.05 3.56 1.20
CA TYR A 279 -7.08 3.63 2.68
C TYR A 279 -8.49 3.93 3.23
N MET A 280 -9.37 4.64 2.48
CA MET A 280 -10.69 5.08 2.97
C MET A 280 -11.59 3.93 3.46
N PRO A 281 -11.69 2.77 2.76
CA PRO A 281 -12.45 1.64 3.26
C PRO A 281 -11.88 1.03 4.54
N PHE A 282 -10.56 1.09 4.76
CA PHE A 282 -9.92 0.58 5.96
C PHE A 282 -10.09 1.53 7.15
N GLU A 283 -9.94 2.83 6.92
CA GLU A 283 -10.26 3.86 7.92
C GLU A 283 -11.69 3.65 8.44
N ALA A 284 -12.67 3.50 7.55
CA ALA A 284 -14.06 3.25 7.91
C ALA A 284 -14.29 1.94 8.68
N LYS A 285 -13.29 1.11 8.85
CA LYS A 285 -13.28 -0.09 9.71
C LYS A 285 -12.41 0.07 10.96
N GLY A 286 -11.88 1.27 11.20
CA GLY A 286 -11.10 1.62 12.40
C GLY A 286 -9.62 1.30 12.33
N TYR A 287 -9.07 1.04 11.15
CA TYR A 287 -7.63 0.88 10.96
C TYR A 287 -6.95 2.25 10.86
N ALA A 288 -5.78 2.40 11.47
CA ALA A 288 -4.97 3.61 11.34
C ALA A 288 -4.35 3.68 9.94
N CYS A 289 -4.62 4.76 9.21
CA CYS A 289 -4.27 4.93 7.82
C CYS A 289 -3.39 6.15 7.60
N VAL A 290 -2.36 5.96 6.77
CA VAL A 290 -1.51 7.02 6.22
C VAL A 290 -1.26 6.76 4.74
N GLY A 291 -0.74 7.73 4.01
CA GLY A 291 -0.40 7.57 2.61
C GLY A 291 0.74 8.47 2.16
N LEU A 292 1.25 8.18 0.98
CA LEU A 292 2.11 9.06 0.19
C LEU A 292 1.43 9.32 -1.14
N TYR A 293 1.42 10.59 -1.53
CA TYR A 293 0.86 11.09 -2.76
C TYR A 293 1.77 12.19 -3.33
N ASP A 294 1.81 12.34 -4.62
CA ASP A 294 2.53 13.45 -5.26
C ASP A 294 1.97 14.80 -4.83
N ASP A 295 2.74 15.86 -4.93
CA ASP A 295 2.44 17.20 -4.43
C ASP A 295 1.16 17.82 -5.02
N GLY A 296 0.20 17.05 -5.50
CA GLY A 296 -1.14 17.50 -5.89
C GLY A 296 -1.19 18.67 -6.87
N ALA A 297 -0.04 19.15 -7.31
CA ALA A 297 0.07 20.13 -8.35
C ALA A 297 -0.34 19.45 -9.66
N GLU A 298 -1.64 19.42 -9.90
CA GLU A 298 -2.28 19.12 -11.17
C GLU A 298 -1.37 18.32 -12.11
N GLU A 299 -1.26 17.01 -11.89
CA GLU A 299 -0.58 16.16 -12.84
C GLU A 299 -1.36 16.27 -14.16
N PRO A 300 -0.77 16.88 -15.20
CA PRO A 300 -1.52 17.22 -16.41
C PRO A 300 -1.87 15.98 -17.25
N PHE A 301 -1.42 14.81 -16.79
CA PHE A 301 -1.62 13.52 -17.47
C PHE A 301 -2.55 12.57 -16.71
N TYR A 302 -3.01 12.97 -15.51
CA TYR A 302 -3.95 12.22 -14.69
C TYR A 302 -5.14 11.72 -15.53
N HIS A 303 -5.48 10.45 -15.36
CA HIS A 303 -6.57 9.77 -16.09
C HIS A 303 -6.51 9.95 -17.62
N SER A 304 -5.31 9.94 -18.18
CA SER A 304 -5.15 10.11 -19.62
C SER A 304 -4.22 9.08 -20.28
N THR A 305 -4.38 8.90 -21.58
CA THR A 305 -3.47 8.07 -22.40
C THR A 305 -2.03 8.61 -22.45
N ARG A 306 -1.76 9.76 -21.81
CA ARG A 306 -0.43 10.39 -21.71
C ARG A 306 0.25 10.15 -20.37
N ASP A 307 -0.41 9.47 -19.42
CA ASP A 307 0.23 9.03 -18.19
C ASP A 307 1.17 7.85 -18.50
N THR A 308 2.37 8.18 -18.92
CA THR A 308 3.40 7.23 -19.39
C THR A 308 4.67 7.33 -18.56
N SER A 309 5.50 6.30 -18.61
CA SER A 309 6.77 6.25 -17.87
C SER A 309 7.72 7.41 -18.20
N ASP A 310 7.58 8.07 -19.36
CA ASP A 310 8.36 9.28 -19.70
C ASP A 310 8.11 10.42 -18.70
N ASN A 311 7.00 10.41 -17.98
CA ASN A 311 6.62 11.41 -16.98
C ASN A 311 7.00 10.99 -15.55
N VAL A 312 7.61 9.82 -15.36
CA VAL A 312 8.03 9.30 -14.06
C VAL A 312 9.49 9.64 -13.77
N ASN A 313 9.75 10.13 -12.57
CA ASN A 313 11.10 10.39 -12.06
C ASN A 313 11.58 9.23 -11.19
N LYS A 314 12.47 8.40 -11.73
CA LYS A 314 12.99 7.23 -11.04
C LYS A 314 13.73 7.54 -9.73
N GLU A 315 14.40 8.69 -9.62
CA GLU A 315 15.10 9.09 -8.40
C GLU A 315 14.10 9.47 -7.29
N LYS A 316 13.00 10.12 -7.65
CA LYS A 316 11.89 10.38 -6.73
C LYS A 316 11.26 9.06 -6.27
N LEU A 317 11.00 8.14 -7.19
CA LEU A 317 10.44 6.83 -6.89
C LEU A 317 11.35 6.05 -5.92
N ALA A 318 12.67 6.08 -6.13
CA ALA A 318 13.64 5.49 -5.20
C ALA A 318 13.64 6.17 -3.82
N SER A 319 13.43 7.49 -3.78
CA SER A 319 13.31 8.24 -2.52
C SER A 319 12.05 7.85 -1.75
N VAL A 320 10.92 7.65 -2.45
CA VAL A 320 9.68 7.13 -1.87
C VAL A 320 9.89 5.71 -1.34
N ALA A 321 10.47 4.82 -2.13
CA ALA A 321 10.75 3.44 -1.70
C ALA A 321 11.62 3.38 -0.45
N ARG A 322 12.70 4.19 -0.39
CA ARG A 322 13.53 4.32 0.82
C ARG A 322 12.75 4.85 2.02
N SER A 323 11.83 5.80 1.82
CA SER A 323 11.01 6.34 2.90
C SER A 323 10.07 5.30 3.49
N VAL A 324 9.38 4.55 2.63
CA VAL A 324 8.46 3.48 3.06
C VAL A 324 9.22 2.32 3.72
N LEU A 325 10.36 1.91 3.15
CA LEU A 325 11.22 0.90 3.78
C LEU A 325 11.71 1.35 5.16
N ALA A 326 12.14 2.62 5.28
CA ALA A 326 12.55 3.19 6.55
C ALA A 326 11.42 3.14 7.58
N MET A 327 10.19 3.52 7.19
CA MET A 327 9.01 3.41 8.05
C MET A 327 8.74 1.97 8.48
N ILE A 328 8.81 0.99 7.55
CA ILE A 328 8.64 -0.43 7.87
C ILE A 328 9.69 -0.88 8.89
N LEU A 329 10.95 -0.47 8.75
CA LEU A 329 12.02 -0.84 9.67
C LEU A 329 11.86 -0.21 11.07
N GLU A 330 11.34 1.03 11.14
CA GLU A 330 11.06 1.70 12.42
C GLU A 330 9.85 1.08 13.13
N VAL A 331 8.72 0.94 12.43
CA VAL A 331 7.45 0.44 12.99
C VAL A 331 7.44 -1.08 13.14
N GLY A 332 8.02 -1.79 12.19
CA GLY A 332 8.06 -3.25 12.13
C GLY A 332 9.07 -3.87 13.10
N VAL A 333 9.92 -3.06 13.69
CA VAL A 333 10.99 -3.43 14.63
C VAL A 333 11.94 -4.49 14.04
N LEU A 334 12.99 -4.00 13.38
CA LEU A 334 14.05 -4.85 12.83
C LEU A 334 14.64 -5.75 13.94
N THR A 335 14.70 -7.06 13.69
CA THR A 335 15.34 -8.03 14.58
C THR A 335 16.75 -8.31 14.08
N THR A 336 17.72 -8.08 14.93
CA THR A 336 19.14 -8.41 14.68
C THR A 336 19.38 -9.90 14.76
#